data_ad88909c3ccdfca898d37b31e4a60efe
#
_entry.id   ad88909c3ccdfca898d37b31e4a60efe
#
_cell.length_a   1.000
_cell.length_b   1.000
_cell.length_c   1.000
_cell.angle_alpha   90.00
_cell.angle_beta   90.00
_cell.angle_gamma   90.00
#
_symmetry.space_group_name_H-M   'P 1'
#
loop_
_entity.id
_entity.type
_entity.pdbx_description
1 polymer ?
#
loop_
_entity_poly.entity_id
_entity_poly.type
_entity_poly.pdbx_seq_one_letter_code
_entity_poly.pdbx_strand_id
1 'polypeptide(L)'
;FSRLAIEAPIIKDKASFIIAGRRSYADVLAKPFLNDDFSDSKFYFYDLTAKVHYDINEKNNVYLSGYFGRDVFKSGFGFDWGNQTATARWNHIFNDKLFLNTTAYYSNYDFRIGVGDQESGGFQWLGQIRNYSVKPSFSYFLNNKNTLQFGGQSILYDFKPGESEFYQEGQTFDFSQKPMYGLENAIYLGNEQKLRKGII
;
A
#
# COMPACT_ATOMS: atom_id res chain seq x y z
N PHE A 1 -15.84 11.12 -10.97
CA PHE A 1 -15.28 10.91 -9.63
C PHE A 1 -15.09 12.25 -8.90
N SER A 2 -15.12 12.22 -7.55
CA SER A 2 -14.78 13.37 -6.71
C SER A 2 -13.44 13.14 -6.03
N ARG A 3 -12.68 14.21 -5.82
CA ARG A 3 -11.43 14.22 -5.08
C ARG A 3 -11.41 15.42 -4.15
N LEU A 4 -10.96 15.18 -2.91
CA LEU A 4 -10.69 16.23 -1.93
C LEU A 4 -9.27 16.02 -1.39
N ALA A 5 -8.53 17.11 -1.25
CA ALA A 5 -7.22 17.11 -0.58
C ALA A 5 -7.14 18.31 0.35
N ILE A 6 -6.61 18.08 1.55
CA ILE A 6 -6.39 19.09 2.57
C ILE A 6 -4.95 18.96 3.03
N GLU A 7 -4.23 20.07 3.01
CA GLU A 7 -2.85 20.17 3.49
C GLU A 7 -2.74 21.38 4.41
N ALA A 8 -2.10 21.20 5.57
CA ALA A 8 -1.88 22.30 6.51
C ALA A 8 -0.67 22.03 7.42
N PRO A 9 -0.02 23.08 7.93
CA PRO A 9 0.91 22.95 9.03
C PRO A 9 0.17 22.59 10.33
N ILE A 10 0.71 21.64 11.09
CA ILE A 10 0.26 21.34 12.46
C ILE A 10 1.03 22.25 13.43
N ILE A 11 2.34 22.35 13.21
CA ILE A 11 3.24 23.24 13.93
C ILE A 11 4.07 23.97 12.88
N LYS A 12 4.06 25.29 12.92
CA LYS A 12 4.82 26.13 11.97
C LYS A 12 6.28 25.68 11.91
N ASP A 13 6.78 25.51 10.68
CA ASP A 13 8.16 25.12 10.36
C ASP A 13 8.64 23.80 11.01
N LYS A 14 7.73 22.98 11.56
CA LYS A 14 8.08 21.77 12.30
C LYS A 14 7.23 20.54 11.96
N ALA A 15 5.94 20.71 11.72
CA ALA A 15 5.05 19.60 11.43
C ALA A 15 3.97 19.98 10.43
N SER A 16 3.69 19.11 9.49
CA SER A 16 2.63 19.27 8.50
C SER A 16 1.92 17.95 8.24
N PHE A 17 0.71 18.05 7.70
CA PHE A 17 -0.03 16.89 7.23
C PHE A 17 -0.68 17.16 5.88
N ILE A 18 -0.92 16.08 5.15
CA ILE A 18 -1.80 16.05 3.99
C ILE A 18 -2.72 14.85 4.12
N ILE A 19 -4.01 15.07 3.84
CA ILE A 19 -5.02 14.02 3.72
C ILE A 19 -5.71 14.23 2.39
N ALA A 20 -5.83 13.17 1.60
CA ALA A 20 -6.52 13.21 0.32
C ALA A 20 -7.38 11.96 0.15
N GLY A 21 -8.60 12.15 -0.33
CA GLY A 21 -9.51 11.06 -0.63
C GLY A 21 -10.18 11.27 -1.98
N ARG A 22 -10.52 10.17 -2.63
CA ARG A 22 -11.31 10.18 -3.86
C ARG A 22 -12.30 9.01 -3.88
N ARG A 23 -13.38 9.21 -4.64
CA ARG A 23 -14.37 8.17 -4.92
C ARG A 23 -14.90 8.33 -6.34
N SER A 24 -15.10 7.23 -7.03
CA SER A 24 -15.87 7.19 -8.28
C SER A 24 -17.35 6.97 -7.98
N TYR A 25 -18.20 7.44 -8.89
CA TYR A 25 -19.66 7.30 -8.83
C TYR A 25 -20.19 6.69 -10.12
N ALA A 26 -19.41 5.82 -10.76
CA ALA A 26 -19.77 5.21 -12.03
C ALA A 26 -21.04 4.37 -11.88
N ASP A 27 -21.20 3.66 -10.78
CA ASP A 27 -22.41 2.91 -10.41
C ASP A 27 -23.67 3.79 -10.33
N VAL A 28 -23.56 4.95 -9.70
CA VAL A 28 -24.71 5.88 -9.55
C VAL A 28 -25.06 6.55 -10.87
N LEU A 29 -24.04 6.98 -11.63
CA LEU A 29 -24.24 7.69 -12.90
C LEU A 29 -24.71 6.76 -14.03
N ALA A 30 -24.34 5.47 -13.98
CA ALA A 30 -24.73 4.49 -14.98
C ALA A 30 -26.19 3.97 -14.77
N LYS A 31 -26.72 3.99 -13.54
CA LYS A 31 -28.06 3.46 -13.21
C LYS A 31 -29.17 3.87 -14.18
N PRO A 32 -29.31 5.15 -14.60
CA PRO A 32 -30.38 5.54 -15.52
C PRO A 32 -30.25 4.95 -16.94
N PHE A 33 -29.12 4.39 -17.28
CA PHE A 33 -28.81 3.85 -18.60
C PHE A 33 -28.68 2.32 -18.61
N LEU A 34 -28.77 1.68 -17.45
CA LEU A 34 -28.71 0.22 -17.30
C LEU A 34 -30.13 -0.37 -17.39
N ASN A 35 -30.23 -1.55 -18.02
CA ASN A 35 -31.45 -2.35 -17.99
C ASN A 35 -31.67 -2.93 -16.59
N ASP A 36 -32.90 -3.40 -16.30
CA ASP A 36 -33.27 -3.95 -14.99
C ASP A 36 -32.35 -5.08 -14.52
N ASP A 37 -31.85 -5.92 -15.44
CA ASP A 37 -30.90 -7.01 -15.16
C ASP A 37 -29.53 -6.52 -14.60
N PHE A 38 -29.16 -5.28 -14.87
CA PHE A 38 -27.92 -4.68 -14.43
C PHE A 38 -28.11 -3.54 -13.41
N SER A 39 -29.34 -3.29 -12.99
CA SER A 39 -29.67 -2.20 -12.04
C SER A 39 -28.94 -2.32 -10.71
N ASP A 40 -28.66 -3.55 -10.25
CA ASP A 40 -27.96 -3.84 -9.00
C ASP A 40 -26.43 -3.94 -9.17
N SER A 41 -25.92 -3.68 -10.37
CA SER A 41 -24.49 -3.69 -10.63
C SER A 41 -23.78 -2.56 -9.89
N LYS A 42 -22.61 -2.87 -9.31
CA LYS A 42 -21.77 -1.93 -8.55
C LYS A 42 -20.43 -1.79 -9.23
N PHE A 43 -20.06 -0.55 -9.57
CA PHE A 43 -18.80 -0.20 -10.22
C PHE A 43 -18.25 1.06 -9.57
N TYR A 44 -17.46 0.89 -8.53
CA TYR A 44 -16.86 2.04 -7.86
C TYR A 44 -15.50 1.71 -7.29
N PHE A 45 -14.70 2.73 -7.13
CA PHE A 45 -13.51 2.71 -6.31
C PHE A 45 -13.51 3.87 -5.32
N TYR A 46 -12.80 3.69 -4.24
CA TYR A 46 -12.48 4.76 -3.30
C TYR A 46 -11.09 4.54 -2.72
N ASP A 47 -10.44 5.63 -2.41
CA ASP A 47 -9.18 5.60 -1.68
C ASP A 47 -9.01 6.81 -0.78
N LEU A 48 -8.19 6.62 0.25
CA LEU A 48 -7.76 7.61 1.21
C LEU A 48 -6.25 7.51 1.37
N THR A 49 -5.57 8.66 1.30
CA THR A 49 -4.14 8.79 1.58
C THR A 49 -3.95 9.82 2.67
N ALA A 50 -3.11 9.52 3.65
CA ALA A 50 -2.70 10.47 4.66
C ALA A 50 -1.18 10.43 4.82
N LYS A 51 -0.57 11.60 5.06
CA LYS A 51 0.86 11.73 5.36
C LYS A 51 1.05 12.81 6.40
N VAL A 52 1.93 12.53 7.36
CA VAL A 52 2.38 13.47 8.38
C VAL A 52 3.90 13.54 8.32
N HIS A 53 4.41 14.74 8.40
CA HIS A 53 5.83 15.03 8.56
C HIS A 53 6.05 15.72 9.90
N TYR A 54 7.14 15.35 10.60
CA TYR A 54 7.53 15.96 11.85
C TYR A 54 9.05 16.06 11.97
N ASP A 55 9.56 17.28 12.12
CA ASP A 55 10.95 17.57 12.47
C ASP A 55 11.13 17.51 14.00
N ILE A 56 11.72 16.39 14.47
CA ILE A 56 12.02 16.21 15.88
C ILE A 56 13.07 17.23 16.31
N ASN A 57 14.14 17.34 15.52
CA ASN A 57 15.21 18.33 15.64
C ASN A 57 15.98 18.43 14.31
N GLU A 58 17.02 19.28 14.23
CA GLU A 58 17.82 19.52 13.01
C GLU A 58 18.44 18.25 12.41
N LYS A 59 18.60 17.18 13.19
CA LYS A 59 19.21 15.92 12.73
C LYS A 59 18.22 14.78 12.57
N ASN A 60 16.96 14.95 12.98
CA ASN A 60 15.97 13.89 12.98
C ASN A 60 14.64 14.38 12.44
N ASN A 61 14.17 13.76 11.37
CA ASN A 61 12.82 13.94 10.89
C ASN A 61 12.13 12.61 10.63
N VAL A 62 10.83 12.59 10.84
CA VAL A 62 9.97 11.43 10.72
C VAL A 62 8.84 11.74 9.75
N TYR A 63 8.54 10.77 8.90
CA TYR A 63 7.40 10.76 8.02
C TYR A 63 6.55 9.54 8.33
N LEU A 64 5.25 9.75 8.53
CA LEU A 64 4.26 8.69 8.63
C LEU A 64 3.31 8.83 7.46
N SER A 65 3.02 7.76 6.77
CA SER A 65 2.03 7.77 5.68
C SER A 65 1.19 6.51 5.71
N GLY A 66 -0.07 6.66 5.30
CA GLY A 66 -1.00 5.56 5.15
C GLY A 66 -1.79 5.70 3.85
N TYR A 67 -2.16 4.58 3.31
CA TYR A 67 -3.06 4.45 2.18
C TYR A 67 -4.09 3.37 2.48
N PHE A 68 -5.32 3.63 2.08
CA PHE A 68 -6.42 2.66 2.10
C PHE A 68 -7.23 2.84 0.81
N GLY A 69 -7.47 1.77 0.08
CA GLY A 69 -8.27 1.82 -1.13
C GLY A 69 -8.92 0.49 -1.45
N ARG A 70 -10.05 0.54 -2.14
CA ARG A 70 -10.77 -0.62 -2.65
C ARG A 70 -11.44 -0.31 -3.97
N ASP A 71 -11.35 -1.26 -4.87
CA ASP A 71 -12.06 -1.31 -6.14
C ASP A 71 -13.12 -2.39 -6.05
N VAL A 72 -14.35 -2.10 -6.48
CA VAL A 72 -15.50 -3.01 -6.43
C VAL A 72 -16.16 -3.08 -7.78
N PHE A 73 -16.26 -4.30 -8.29
CA PHE A 73 -17.01 -4.68 -9.47
C PHE A 73 -17.98 -5.80 -9.10
N LYS A 74 -19.28 -5.59 -9.28
CA LYS A 74 -20.30 -6.62 -9.07
C LYS A 74 -21.38 -6.49 -10.14
N SER A 75 -21.58 -7.55 -10.94
CA SER A 75 -22.60 -7.62 -11.98
C SER A 75 -22.84 -9.09 -12.34
N GLY A 76 -23.69 -9.80 -11.58
CA GLY A 76 -23.81 -11.25 -11.68
C GLY A 76 -22.59 -12.03 -11.21
N PHE A 77 -21.40 -11.55 -11.54
CA PHE A 77 -20.08 -11.93 -11.06
C PHE A 77 -19.50 -10.80 -10.22
N GLY A 78 -18.89 -11.12 -9.07
CA GLY A 78 -18.26 -10.16 -8.17
C GLY A 78 -16.75 -10.27 -8.20
N PHE A 79 -16.08 -9.13 -8.30
CA PHE A 79 -14.64 -9.02 -8.14
C PHE A 79 -14.32 -7.73 -7.38
N ASP A 80 -13.72 -7.86 -6.23
CA ASP A 80 -13.25 -6.71 -5.47
C ASP A 80 -11.83 -6.96 -4.94
N TRP A 81 -11.04 -5.90 -4.87
CA TRP A 81 -9.72 -5.93 -4.28
C TRP A 81 -9.43 -4.67 -3.50
N GLY A 82 -8.61 -4.79 -2.49
CA GLY A 82 -8.21 -3.69 -1.64
C GLY A 82 -6.74 -3.71 -1.31
N ASN A 83 -6.23 -2.53 -0.98
CA ASN A 83 -4.87 -2.37 -0.50
C ASN A 83 -4.85 -1.40 0.69
N GLN A 84 -4.11 -1.78 1.72
CA GLN A 84 -3.88 -0.98 2.92
C GLN A 84 -2.38 -0.93 3.16
N THR A 85 -1.83 0.27 3.28
CA THR A 85 -0.41 0.43 3.59
C THR A 85 -0.21 1.43 4.71
N ALA A 86 0.78 1.16 5.55
CA ALA A 86 1.31 2.10 6.52
C ALA A 86 2.83 2.14 6.39
N THR A 87 3.40 3.33 6.31
CA THR A 87 4.85 3.52 6.16
C THR A 87 5.33 4.51 7.19
N ALA A 88 6.40 4.16 7.90
CA ALA A 88 7.16 5.04 8.75
C ALA A 88 8.56 5.20 8.17
N ARG A 89 9.01 6.44 8.00
CA ARG A 89 10.37 6.77 7.58
C ARG A 89 11.01 7.67 8.61
N TRP A 90 12.19 7.30 9.04
CA TRP A 90 13.04 8.11 9.91
C TRP A 90 14.34 8.43 9.21
N ASN A 91 14.64 9.73 9.09
CA ASN A 91 15.91 10.23 8.60
C ASN A 91 16.73 10.73 9.77
N HIS A 92 17.99 10.31 9.83
CA HIS A 92 18.92 10.73 10.85
C HIS A 92 20.26 11.18 10.26
N ILE A 93 20.74 12.32 10.73
CA ILE A 93 22.03 12.88 10.35
C ILE A 93 23.02 12.63 11.51
N PHE A 94 23.93 11.66 11.33
CA PHE A 94 24.98 11.41 12.32
C PHE A 94 26.00 12.55 12.35
N ASN A 95 26.47 12.95 11.17
CA ASN A 95 27.41 14.05 10.95
C ASN A 95 27.34 14.51 9.48
N ASP A 96 28.21 15.45 9.07
CA ASP A 96 28.24 16.04 7.73
C ASP A 96 28.50 15.04 6.59
N LYS A 97 28.90 13.81 6.92
CA LYS A 97 29.23 12.77 5.93
C LYS A 97 28.34 11.56 5.98
N LEU A 98 27.70 11.26 7.12
CA LEU A 98 26.94 10.03 7.32
C LEU A 98 25.46 10.32 7.60
N PHE A 99 24.61 9.80 6.75
CA PHE A 99 23.16 9.92 6.82
C PHE A 99 22.52 8.53 6.85
N LEU A 100 21.44 8.41 7.61
CA LEU A 100 20.60 7.22 7.68
C LEU A 100 19.18 7.57 7.25
N ASN A 101 18.60 6.71 6.41
CA ASN A 101 17.19 6.68 6.10
C ASN A 101 16.66 5.28 6.43
N THR A 102 15.85 5.17 7.45
CA THR A 102 15.20 3.90 7.80
C THR A 102 13.74 3.97 7.40
N THR A 103 13.30 3.03 6.59
CA THR A 103 11.90 2.88 6.20
C THR A 103 11.37 1.56 6.76
N ALA A 104 10.26 1.64 7.48
CA ALA A 104 9.47 0.47 7.86
C ALA A 104 8.10 0.59 7.17
N TYR A 105 7.59 -0.50 6.62
CA TYR A 105 6.25 -0.51 6.05
C TYR A 105 5.48 -1.79 6.36
N TYR A 106 4.18 -1.62 6.42
CA TYR A 106 3.17 -2.65 6.40
C TYR A 106 2.35 -2.51 5.14
N SER A 107 2.03 -3.62 4.49
CA SER A 107 1.09 -3.67 3.36
C SER A 107 0.18 -4.88 3.53
N ASN A 108 -1.10 -4.69 3.26
CA ASN A 108 -2.10 -5.74 3.19
C ASN A 108 -2.87 -5.57 1.87
N TYR A 109 -2.74 -6.53 0.99
CA TYR A 109 -3.52 -6.66 -0.23
C TYR A 109 -4.47 -7.83 -0.08
N ASP A 110 -5.75 -7.62 -0.35
CA ASP A 110 -6.76 -8.68 -0.39
C ASP A 110 -7.60 -8.57 -1.66
N PHE A 111 -8.07 -9.69 -2.12
CA PHE A 111 -9.05 -9.76 -3.20
C PHE A 111 -10.11 -10.80 -2.92
N ARG A 112 -11.28 -10.58 -3.52
CA ARG A 112 -12.40 -11.49 -3.50
C ARG A 112 -12.96 -11.63 -4.92
N ILE A 113 -13.20 -12.86 -5.34
CA ILE A 113 -13.85 -13.21 -6.59
C ILE A 113 -15.00 -14.12 -6.26
N GLY A 114 -16.18 -13.91 -6.86
CA GLY A 114 -17.32 -14.79 -6.56
C GLY A 114 -18.51 -14.59 -7.48
N VAL A 115 -19.42 -15.56 -7.40
CA VAL A 115 -20.71 -15.62 -8.10
C VAL A 115 -21.77 -16.07 -7.12
N GLY A 116 -22.94 -15.43 -7.15
CA GLY A 116 -24.06 -15.78 -6.27
C GLY A 116 -23.86 -15.35 -4.83
N ASP A 117 -24.66 -15.88 -3.93
CA ASP A 117 -24.67 -15.62 -2.50
C ASP A 117 -25.19 -16.84 -1.71
N GLN A 118 -25.35 -16.69 -0.39
CA GLN A 118 -25.83 -17.76 0.46
C GLN A 118 -27.27 -18.20 0.16
N GLU A 119 -28.12 -17.32 -0.38
CA GLU A 119 -29.53 -17.60 -0.65
C GLU A 119 -29.71 -18.26 -2.02
N SER A 120 -29.02 -17.74 -3.04
CA SER A 120 -29.13 -18.21 -4.43
C SER A 120 -28.17 -19.36 -4.76
N GLY A 121 -27.29 -19.71 -3.82
CA GLY A 121 -26.14 -20.56 -4.09
C GLY A 121 -25.02 -19.81 -4.78
N GLY A 122 -23.78 -20.31 -4.64
CA GLY A 122 -22.66 -19.61 -5.24
C GLY A 122 -21.30 -20.08 -4.78
N PHE A 123 -20.32 -19.29 -5.16
CA PHE A 123 -18.91 -19.54 -4.88
C PHE A 123 -18.20 -18.22 -4.58
N GLN A 124 -17.34 -18.20 -3.58
CA GLN A 124 -16.41 -17.12 -3.32
C GLN A 124 -14.98 -17.65 -3.15
N TRP A 125 -14.03 -16.90 -3.67
CA TRP A 125 -12.62 -17.13 -3.46
C TRP A 125 -11.96 -15.85 -2.97
N LEU A 126 -11.29 -15.95 -1.81
CA LEU A 126 -10.58 -14.86 -1.14
C LEU A 126 -9.10 -15.17 -1.10
N GLY A 127 -8.28 -14.17 -1.39
CA GLY A 127 -6.83 -14.28 -1.23
C GLY A 127 -6.28 -13.02 -0.55
N GLN A 128 -5.18 -13.20 0.19
CA GLN A 128 -4.57 -12.11 0.96
C GLN A 128 -3.05 -12.25 1.01
N ILE A 129 -2.36 -11.12 0.89
CA ILE A 129 -0.91 -11.02 1.11
C ILE A 129 -0.65 -9.87 2.08
N ARG A 130 0.02 -10.16 3.19
CA ARG A 130 0.53 -9.14 4.12
C ARG A 130 2.05 -9.12 4.07
N ASN A 131 2.60 -7.91 4.10
CA ASN A 131 4.04 -7.70 4.10
C ASN A 131 4.42 -6.78 5.25
N TYR A 132 5.48 -7.14 5.95
CA TYR A 132 6.11 -6.33 6.97
C TYR A 132 7.57 -6.14 6.57
N SER A 133 8.04 -4.92 6.43
CA SER A 133 9.41 -4.66 5.98
C SER A 133 10.09 -3.60 6.82
N VAL A 134 11.40 -3.78 6.97
CA VAL A 134 12.32 -2.79 7.52
C VAL A 134 13.52 -2.66 6.58
N LYS A 135 13.89 -1.42 6.25
CA LYS A 135 14.97 -1.09 5.31
C LYS A 135 15.79 0.09 5.83
N PRO A 136 16.87 -0.14 6.60
CA PRO A 136 17.89 0.86 6.87
C PRO A 136 18.76 1.08 5.61
N SER A 137 19.02 2.34 5.29
CA SER A 137 19.82 2.77 4.15
C SER A 137 20.75 3.89 4.58
N PHE A 138 22.05 3.66 4.43
CA PHE A 138 23.08 4.62 4.78
C PHE A 138 23.68 5.26 3.54
N SER A 139 23.93 6.58 3.62
CA SER A 139 24.69 7.33 2.62
C SER A 139 25.91 7.94 3.29
N TYR A 140 27.08 7.58 2.79
CA TYR A 140 28.35 8.09 3.30
C TYR A 140 29.10 8.87 2.22
N PHE A 141 29.22 10.18 2.41
CA PHE A 141 29.91 11.10 1.52
C PHE A 141 31.42 11.02 1.75
N LEU A 142 32.11 10.18 0.99
CA LEU A 142 33.57 10.06 1.05
C LEU A 142 34.26 11.36 0.69
N ASN A 143 33.81 11.99 -0.40
CA ASN A 143 34.26 13.27 -0.91
C ASN A 143 33.22 13.85 -1.89
N ASN A 144 33.49 15.02 -2.48
CA ASN A 144 32.56 15.70 -3.40
C ASN A 144 32.22 14.92 -4.68
N LYS A 145 32.92 13.81 -4.97
CA LYS A 145 32.75 13.00 -6.18
C LYS A 145 32.24 11.59 -5.89
N ASN A 146 32.37 11.09 -4.67
CA ASN A 146 32.03 9.71 -4.34
C ASN A 146 31.11 9.66 -3.11
N THR A 147 29.98 8.98 -3.27
CA THR A 147 29.04 8.67 -2.20
C THR A 147 28.84 7.16 -2.12
N LEU A 148 29.21 6.56 -1.00
CA LEU A 148 28.89 5.18 -0.71
C LEU A 148 27.45 5.07 -0.20
N GLN A 149 26.73 4.13 -0.76
CA GLN A 149 25.38 3.76 -0.31
C GLN A 149 25.42 2.29 0.14
N PHE A 150 24.98 2.03 1.35
CA PHE A 150 24.92 0.66 1.88
C PHE A 150 23.73 0.50 2.81
N GLY A 151 23.26 -0.71 2.93
CA GLY A 151 22.09 -0.99 3.74
C GLY A 151 21.62 -2.41 3.63
N GLY A 152 20.44 -2.64 4.17
CA GLY A 152 19.77 -3.91 4.09
C GLY A 152 18.27 -3.75 4.03
N GLN A 153 17.60 -4.85 3.76
CA GLN A 153 16.15 -4.96 3.79
C GLN A 153 15.77 -6.33 4.33
N SER A 154 14.77 -6.36 5.19
CA SER A 154 14.11 -7.59 5.63
C SER A 154 12.62 -7.45 5.35
N ILE A 155 12.01 -8.46 4.72
CA ILE A 155 10.59 -8.52 4.43
C ILE A 155 10.06 -9.85 4.94
N LEU A 156 9.05 -9.78 5.81
CA LEU A 156 8.25 -10.94 6.21
C LEU A 156 6.94 -10.92 5.41
N TYR A 157 6.70 -11.99 4.68
CA TYR A 157 5.46 -12.24 3.94
C TYR A 157 4.57 -13.18 4.74
N ASP A 158 3.30 -12.83 4.87
CA ASP A 158 2.21 -13.67 5.32
C ASP A 158 1.23 -13.82 4.14
N PHE A 159 1.25 -14.97 3.50
CA PHE A 159 0.49 -15.26 2.31
C PHE A 159 -0.61 -16.26 2.59
N LYS A 160 -1.84 -15.87 2.37
CA LYS A 160 -3.04 -16.71 2.38
C LYS A 160 -3.49 -16.92 0.93
N PRO A 161 -3.14 -18.05 0.31
CA PRO A 161 -3.31 -18.23 -1.14
C PRO A 161 -4.75 -18.38 -1.58
N GLY A 162 -5.65 -18.78 -0.68
CA GLY A 162 -7.07 -18.83 -0.98
C GLY A 162 -7.90 -19.51 0.10
N GLU A 163 -9.01 -18.89 0.37
CA GLU A 163 -10.17 -19.46 1.06
C GLU A 163 -11.29 -19.53 0.02
N SER A 164 -11.86 -20.73 -0.19
CA SER A 164 -12.99 -20.93 -1.10
C SER A 164 -14.21 -21.28 -0.28
N GLU A 165 -15.28 -20.53 -0.47
CA GLU A 165 -16.58 -20.76 0.14
C GLU A 165 -17.57 -21.15 -0.95
N PHE A 166 -18.22 -22.29 -0.79
CA PHE A 166 -19.30 -22.77 -1.67
C PHE A 166 -20.62 -22.69 -0.93
N TYR A 167 -21.61 -22.10 -1.54
CA TYR A 167 -22.95 -21.96 -1.01
C TYR A 167 -23.91 -22.88 -1.77
N GLN A 168 -24.54 -23.80 -1.07
CA GLN A 168 -25.52 -24.71 -1.65
C GLN A 168 -26.63 -24.98 -0.64
N GLU A 169 -27.89 -24.72 -1.02
CA GLU A 169 -29.09 -24.99 -0.23
C GLU A 169 -29.02 -24.47 1.22
N GLY A 170 -28.47 -23.25 1.41
CA GLY A 170 -28.32 -22.63 2.73
C GLY A 170 -27.16 -23.16 3.57
N GLN A 171 -26.37 -24.08 3.02
CA GLN A 171 -25.15 -24.57 3.66
C GLN A 171 -23.90 -23.90 3.05
N THR A 172 -22.90 -23.64 3.90
CA THR A 172 -21.60 -23.14 3.49
C THR A 172 -20.56 -24.23 3.66
N PHE A 173 -19.81 -24.50 2.60
CA PHE A 173 -18.67 -25.41 2.59
C PHE A 173 -17.40 -24.61 2.42
N ASP A 174 -16.54 -24.62 3.44
CA ASP A 174 -15.29 -23.87 3.45
C ASP A 174 -14.13 -24.79 3.09
N PHE A 175 -13.32 -24.34 2.16
CA PHE A 175 -12.04 -24.95 1.83
C PHE A 175 -10.94 -23.88 1.89
N SER A 176 -10.04 -24.01 2.87
CA SER A 176 -8.93 -23.08 3.04
C SER A 176 -7.58 -23.75 2.81
N GLN A 177 -6.71 -23.07 2.09
CA GLN A 177 -5.31 -23.46 1.99
C GLN A 177 -4.54 -22.91 3.19
N LYS A 178 -3.55 -23.70 3.66
CA LYS A 178 -2.72 -23.26 4.79
C LYS A 178 -1.96 -21.98 4.45
N PRO A 179 -1.91 -21.02 5.38
CA PRO A 179 -1.06 -19.84 5.22
C PRO A 179 0.41 -20.23 5.01
N MET A 180 1.10 -19.47 4.16
CA MET A 180 2.52 -19.63 3.91
C MET A 180 3.26 -18.38 4.37
N TYR A 181 4.43 -18.58 4.97
CA TYR A 181 5.28 -17.50 5.44
C TYR A 181 6.60 -17.52 4.68
N GLY A 182 7.07 -16.35 4.29
CA GLY A 182 8.36 -16.17 3.65
C GLY A 182 9.14 -15.06 4.32
N LEU A 183 10.44 -15.26 4.48
CA LEU A 183 11.36 -14.22 4.94
C LEU A 183 12.39 -13.94 3.86
N GLU A 184 12.41 -12.72 3.36
CA GLU A 184 13.40 -12.24 2.41
C GLU A 184 14.35 -11.27 3.08
N ASN A 185 15.65 -11.50 2.93
CA ASN A 185 16.69 -10.60 3.43
C ASN A 185 17.64 -10.23 2.29
N ALA A 186 17.95 -8.94 2.18
CA ALA A 186 18.91 -8.43 1.21
C ALA A 186 19.86 -7.43 1.88
N ILE A 187 21.11 -7.43 1.43
CA ILE A 187 22.08 -6.38 1.76
C ILE A 187 22.63 -5.81 0.45
N TYR A 188 23.01 -4.56 0.48
CA TYR A 188 23.58 -3.90 -0.70
C TYR A 188 24.70 -2.94 -0.33
N LEU A 189 25.62 -2.78 -1.25
CA LEU A 189 26.69 -1.80 -1.24
C LEU A 189 26.82 -1.21 -2.64
N GLY A 190 26.83 0.10 -2.76
CA GLY A 190 27.00 0.82 -4.01
C GLY A 190 27.89 2.05 -3.84
N ASN A 191 28.49 2.51 -4.93
CA ASN A 191 29.19 3.78 -4.99
C ASN A 191 28.63 4.62 -6.13
N GLU A 192 28.14 5.80 -5.81
CA GLU A 192 27.77 6.83 -6.77
C GLU A 192 28.99 7.72 -7.02
N GLN A 193 29.46 7.75 -8.26
CA GLN A 193 30.64 8.54 -8.65
C GLN A 193 30.26 9.61 -9.68
N LYS A 194 30.56 10.88 -9.37
CA LYS A 194 30.44 12.00 -10.33
C LYS A 194 31.64 11.97 -11.27
N LEU A 195 31.39 11.56 -12.51
CA LEU A 195 32.38 11.62 -13.58
C LEU A 195 32.52 13.03 -14.13
N ARG A 196 33.62 13.30 -14.82
CA ARG A 196 33.91 14.63 -15.42
C ARG A 196 32.84 14.96 -16.46
N LYS A 197 32.39 16.23 -16.53
CA LYS A 197 31.43 16.70 -17.55
C LYS A 197 31.85 16.24 -18.94
N GLY A 198 31.02 15.48 -19.64
CA GLY A 198 31.20 15.06 -21.03
C GLY A 198 31.36 13.55 -21.27
N ILE A 199 31.26 12.72 -20.23
CA ILE A 199 31.16 11.26 -20.37
C ILE A 199 29.78 10.86 -19.82
N ILE A 200 28.85 10.61 -20.73
CA ILE A 200 27.56 9.97 -20.48
C ILE A 200 27.74 8.49 -20.83
#